data_7ed8d4ac948a2e47048f0fdb7c4e5a88
#
_entry.id   7ed8d4ac948a2e47048f0fdb7c4e5a88
#
_cell.length_a   1.000
_cell.length_b   1.000
_cell.length_c   1.000
_cell.angle_alpha   90.00
_cell.angle_beta   90.00
_cell.angle_gamma   90.00
#
_symmetry.space_group_name_H-M   'P 1'
#
loop_
_entity.id
_entity.type
_entity.pdbx_description
1 polymer ?
#
loop_
_entity_poly.entity_id
_entity_poly.type
_entity_poly.pdbx_seq_one_letter_code
_entity_poly.pdbx_strand_id
1 'polypeptide(L)'
;RQVAYATSGTEETNPPALSDNWNMGLGTMIHGIMEPAIARWLEDKKGTGLKITEEWETPLGEYGFGHADMVVESAGAKYLLELKSINGFGFKQCVEKNQGPRWSHVLQGSLYAEAADADMLVIGYLAKELISKGRAASLGIDDIGRFAAEWHYSKEEFLPWAEAERERLEGITASVHGGTPPELIPRRFSHFDPDIPFGGEVTAPSSGKWLLLNEDGATLGAGTAWQCNYCRFQGKCIDDNRV
;
A
#
# COMPACT_ATOMS: atom_id res chain seq x y z
N ARG A 1 -1.29 14.22 6.24
CA ARG A 1 -2.35 15.21 5.94
C ARG A 1 -3.49 14.67 5.07
N GLN A 2 -3.23 13.86 4.04
CA GLN A 2 -4.33 13.32 3.20
C GLN A 2 -5.40 12.60 4.04
N VAL A 3 -5.00 11.71 4.94
CA VAL A 3 -5.91 11.02 5.87
C VAL A 3 -6.63 12.03 6.76
N ALA A 4 -5.92 13.01 7.32
CA ALA A 4 -6.50 14.04 8.18
C ALA A 4 -7.56 14.86 7.45
N TYR A 5 -7.31 15.29 6.22
CA TYR A 5 -8.27 16.02 5.42
C TYR A 5 -9.53 15.18 5.09
N ALA A 6 -9.32 13.90 4.74
CA ALA A 6 -10.45 13.00 4.51
C ALA A 6 -11.31 12.82 5.77
N THR A 7 -10.67 12.58 6.93
CA THR A 7 -11.36 12.39 8.21
C THR A 7 -12.09 13.67 8.66
N SER A 8 -11.54 14.86 8.40
CA SER A 8 -12.17 16.13 8.76
C SER A 8 -13.27 16.57 7.78
N GLY A 9 -13.56 15.81 6.75
CA GLY A 9 -14.56 16.18 5.73
C GLY A 9 -14.14 17.35 4.85
N THR A 10 -12.83 17.61 4.73
CA THR A 10 -12.29 18.66 3.85
C THR A 10 -12.67 18.38 2.40
N GLU A 11 -13.12 19.42 1.68
CA GLU A 11 -13.45 19.28 0.26
C GLU A 11 -12.24 18.88 -0.59
N GLU A 12 -12.46 17.97 -1.52
CA GLU A 12 -11.43 17.52 -2.45
C GLU A 12 -11.10 18.62 -3.46
N THR A 13 -9.86 19.04 -3.52
CA THR A 13 -9.37 20.06 -4.46
C THR A 13 -8.81 19.49 -5.76
N ASN A 14 -8.61 18.17 -5.80
CA ASN A 14 -8.11 17.42 -6.95
C ASN A 14 -8.79 16.04 -7.00
N PRO A 15 -10.08 15.97 -7.37
CA PRO A 15 -10.81 14.71 -7.43
C PRO A 15 -10.19 13.75 -8.47
N PRO A 16 -10.35 12.43 -8.28
CA PRO A 16 -9.77 11.46 -9.19
C PRO A 16 -10.34 11.61 -10.61
N ALA A 17 -9.44 11.55 -11.59
CA ALA A 17 -9.84 11.58 -12.99
C ALA A 17 -10.55 10.27 -13.39
N LEU A 18 -11.23 10.28 -14.54
CA LEU A 18 -11.91 9.09 -15.09
C LEU A 18 -10.94 7.91 -15.26
N SER A 19 -9.69 8.19 -15.66
CA SER A 19 -8.63 7.18 -15.79
C SER A 19 -8.26 6.53 -14.45
N ASP A 20 -8.32 7.28 -13.36
CA ASP A 20 -8.01 6.76 -12.02
C ASP A 20 -9.14 5.85 -11.55
N ASN A 21 -10.39 6.26 -11.79
CA ASN A 21 -11.58 5.45 -11.50
C ASN A 21 -11.58 4.16 -12.33
N TRP A 22 -11.16 4.22 -13.60
CA TRP A 22 -10.99 3.03 -14.44
C TRP A 22 -9.95 2.06 -13.86
N ASN A 23 -8.79 2.57 -13.46
CA ASN A 23 -7.74 1.74 -12.87
C ASN A 23 -8.16 1.09 -11.54
N MET A 24 -8.92 1.80 -10.71
CA MET A 24 -9.50 1.26 -9.48
C MET A 24 -10.53 0.16 -9.79
N GLY A 25 -11.45 0.42 -10.70
CA GLY A 25 -12.47 -0.55 -11.13
C GLY A 25 -11.85 -1.82 -11.71
N LEU A 26 -10.80 -1.69 -12.53
CA LEU A 26 -10.06 -2.85 -13.03
C LEU A 26 -9.40 -3.66 -11.90
N GLY A 27 -8.87 -2.97 -10.87
CA GLY A 27 -8.36 -3.62 -9.66
C GLY A 27 -9.44 -4.46 -8.98
N THR A 28 -10.59 -3.88 -8.70
CA THR A 28 -11.74 -4.56 -8.08
C THR A 28 -12.19 -5.78 -8.91
N MET A 29 -12.25 -5.65 -10.23
CA MET A 29 -12.60 -6.79 -11.09
C MET A 29 -11.58 -7.93 -11.01
N ILE A 30 -10.29 -7.63 -10.94
CA ILE A 30 -9.24 -8.63 -10.78
C ILE A 30 -9.39 -9.36 -9.45
N HIS A 31 -9.60 -8.64 -8.35
CA HIS A 31 -9.84 -9.21 -7.03
C HIS A 31 -11.06 -10.14 -7.05
N GLY A 32 -12.21 -9.68 -7.54
CA GLY A 32 -13.44 -10.48 -7.62
C GLY A 32 -13.33 -11.77 -8.45
N ILE A 33 -12.31 -11.90 -9.31
CA ILE A 33 -12.03 -13.13 -10.05
C ILE A 33 -10.99 -14.00 -9.33
N MET A 34 -9.94 -13.37 -8.80
CA MET A 34 -8.77 -14.08 -8.30
C MET A 34 -8.97 -14.65 -6.90
N GLU A 35 -9.63 -13.93 -6.01
CA GLU A 35 -9.87 -14.38 -4.64
C GLU A 35 -10.66 -15.71 -4.60
N PRO A 36 -11.83 -15.82 -5.24
CA PRO A 36 -12.56 -17.09 -5.28
C PRO A 36 -11.79 -18.20 -6.02
N ALA A 37 -10.94 -17.85 -6.98
CA ALA A 37 -10.13 -18.85 -7.69
C ALA A 37 -9.01 -19.40 -6.79
N ILE A 38 -8.36 -18.54 -6.02
CA ILE A 38 -7.32 -18.92 -5.05
C ILE A 38 -7.96 -19.75 -3.93
N ALA A 39 -9.10 -19.33 -3.39
CA ALA A 39 -9.82 -20.05 -2.35
C ALA A 39 -10.13 -21.49 -2.80
N ARG A 40 -10.75 -21.67 -3.96
CA ARG A 40 -11.02 -22.99 -4.54
C ARG A 40 -9.77 -23.82 -4.76
N TRP A 41 -8.71 -23.20 -5.30
CA TRP A 41 -7.44 -23.91 -5.52
C TRP A 41 -6.82 -24.39 -4.22
N LEU A 42 -6.87 -23.57 -3.16
CA LEU A 42 -6.39 -23.96 -1.83
C LEU A 42 -7.19 -25.12 -1.26
N GLU A 43 -8.52 -25.08 -1.35
CA GLU A 43 -9.41 -26.17 -0.92
C GLU A 43 -9.11 -27.47 -1.66
N ASP A 44 -8.96 -27.42 -2.98
CA ASP A 44 -8.65 -28.59 -3.82
C ASP A 44 -7.29 -29.22 -3.50
N LYS A 45 -6.28 -28.41 -3.15
CA LYS A 45 -4.91 -28.87 -2.91
C LYS A 45 -4.65 -29.34 -1.49
N LYS A 46 -5.26 -28.72 -0.50
CA LYS A 46 -4.98 -28.96 0.93
C LYS A 46 -5.96 -29.88 1.62
N GLY A 47 -7.08 -30.21 0.98
CA GLY A 47 -8.10 -31.09 1.56
C GLY A 47 -8.96 -30.39 2.61
N THR A 48 -9.70 -31.18 3.40
CA THR A 48 -10.80 -30.71 4.27
C THR A 48 -10.38 -30.01 5.57
N GLY A 49 -9.15 -29.59 5.71
CA GLY A 49 -8.64 -28.98 6.95
C GLY A 49 -8.42 -27.46 6.89
N LEU A 50 -8.79 -26.81 5.78
CA LEU A 50 -8.68 -25.37 5.62
C LEU A 50 -9.98 -24.67 5.99
N LYS A 51 -9.86 -23.55 6.70
CA LYS A 51 -10.92 -22.57 6.83
C LYS A 51 -10.48 -21.31 6.12
N ILE A 52 -11.24 -20.89 5.12
CA ILE A 52 -10.97 -19.71 4.31
C ILE A 52 -12.09 -18.70 4.55
N THR A 53 -11.73 -17.45 4.81
CA THR A 53 -12.65 -16.32 4.90
C THR A 53 -12.20 -15.28 3.90
N GLU A 54 -12.98 -15.08 2.84
CA GLU A 54 -12.76 -14.05 1.83
C GLU A 54 -13.35 -12.72 2.32
N GLU A 55 -12.78 -11.58 1.87
CA GLU A 55 -13.20 -10.23 2.25
C GLU A 55 -13.45 -10.10 3.77
N TRP A 56 -12.46 -10.52 4.56
CA TRP A 56 -12.58 -10.47 6.01
C TRP A 56 -12.64 -9.04 6.51
N GLU A 57 -13.77 -8.67 7.14
CA GLU A 57 -13.93 -7.36 7.76
C GLU A 57 -13.00 -7.21 8.96
N THR A 58 -12.04 -6.31 8.83
CA THR A 58 -10.97 -6.08 9.77
C THR A 58 -11.35 -4.91 10.68
N PRO A 59 -11.58 -5.12 11.98
CA PRO A 59 -11.82 -4.02 12.90
C PRO A 59 -10.49 -3.26 13.12
N LEU A 60 -10.50 -1.97 12.84
CA LEU A 60 -9.35 -1.09 13.01
C LEU A 60 -9.56 -0.09 14.17
N GLY A 61 -10.35 -0.47 15.17
CA GLY A 61 -10.67 0.38 16.32
C GLY A 61 -11.42 1.64 15.90
N GLU A 62 -10.94 2.81 16.36
CA GLU A 62 -11.56 4.11 16.06
C GLU A 62 -11.44 4.52 14.57
N TYR A 63 -10.63 3.82 13.78
CA TYR A 63 -10.46 4.06 12.33
C TYR A 63 -11.54 3.41 11.48
N GLY A 64 -12.48 2.69 12.10
CA GLY A 64 -13.54 1.98 11.40
C GLY A 64 -13.14 0.57 11.01
N PHE A 65 -13.45 0.20 9.78
CA PHE A 65 -13.21 -1.15 9.27
C PHE A 65 -12.38 -1.08 7.99
N GLY A 66 -11.53 -2.07 7.80
CA GLY A 66 -10.90 -2.41 6.55
C GLY A 66 -11.39 -3.78 6.08
N HIS A 67 -11.05 -4.15 4.86
CA HIS A 67 -11.31 -5.49 4.35
C HIS A 67 -9.98 -6.09 3.92
N ALA A 68 -9.59 -7.19 4.57
CA ALA A 68 -8.48 -8.00 4.11
C ALA A 68 -9.01 -8.98 3.05
N ASP A 69 -8.23 -9.18 1.99
CA ASP A 69 -8.70 -9.98 0.87
C ASP A 69 -8.99 -11.42 1.28
N MET A 70 -8.15 -12.03 2.14
CA MET A 70 -8.37 -13.40 2.58
C MET A 70 -7.67 -13.73 3.90
N VAL A 71 -8.35 -14.46 4.78
CA VAL A 71 -7.77 -15.12 5.95
C VAL A 71 -7.88 -16.63 5.78
N VAL A 72 -6.76 -17.34 5.94
CA VAL A 72 -6.66 -18.80 5.79
C VAL A 72 -6.16 -19.40 7.09
N GLU A 73 -6.94 -20.31 7.68
CA GLU A 73 -6.53 -21.09 8.84
C GLU A 73 -6.20 -22.53 8.39
N SER A 74 -5.03 -23.02 8.75
CA SER A 74 -4.55 -24.37 8.40
C SER A 74 -3.65 -24.94 9.48
N ALA A 75 -3.96 -26.15 9.94
CA ALA A 75 -3.13 -26.89 10.90
C ALA A 75 -2.75 -26.09 12.17
N GLY A 76 -3.65 -25.21 12.61
CA GLY A 76 -3.45 -24.37 13.81
C GLY A 76 -2.66 -23.07 13.55
N ALA A 77 -2.26 -22.80 12.32
CA ALA A 77 -1.66 -21.54 11.91
C ALA A 77 -2.65 -20.69 11.10
N LYS A 78 -2.56 -19.38 11.25
CA LYS A 78 -3.40 -18.40 10.56
C LYS A 78 -2.56 -17.51 9.65
N TYR A 79 -2.99 -17.39 8.41
CA TYR A 79 -2.34 -16.63 7.36
C TYR A 79 -3.29 -15.52 6.91
N LEU A 80 -2.77 -14.30 6.78
CA LEU A 80 -3.47 -13.22 6.11
C LEU A 80 -2.87 -13.03 4.72
N LEU A 81 -3.71 -13.08 3.68
CA LEU A 81 -3.34 -12.79 2.31
C LEU A 81 -3.88 -11.42 1.92
N GLU A 82 -2.99 -10.57 1.44
CA GLU A 82 -3.30 -9.26 0.87
C GLU A 82 -2.86 -9.25 -0.59
N LEU A 83 -3.82 -9.23 -1.50
CA LEU A 83 -3.58 -9.26 -2.94
C LEU A 83 -3.58 -7.84 -3.50
N LYS A 84 -2.71 -7.57 -4.44
CA LYS A 84 -2.65 -6.28 -5.12
C LYS A 84 -2.46 -6.46 -6.62
N SER A 85 -3.37 -5.88 -7.41
CA SER A 85 -3.15 -5.74 -8.83
C SER A 85 -2.30 -4.50 -9.11
N ILE A 86 -1.16 -4.67 -9.78
CA ILE A 86 -0.18 -3.61 -10.00
C ILE A 86 0.14 -3.45 -11.49
N ASN A 87 0.42 -2.22 -11.93
CA ASN A 87 0.85 -1.98 -13.32
C ASN A 87 2.22 -2.61 -13.60
N GLY A 88 2.51 -2.87 -14.87
CA GLY A 88 3.73 -3.54 -15.27
C GLY A 88 5.01 -2.83 -14.85
N PHE A 89 5.02 -1.49 -14.80
CA PHE A 89 6.17 -0.73 -14.30
C PHE A 89 6.40 -1.01 -12.80
N GLY A 90 5.37 -0.88 -11.98
CA GLY A 90 5.45 -1.16 -10.55
C GLY A 90 5.85 -2.60 -10.26
N PHE A 91 5.27 -3.57 -10.98
CA PHE A 91 5.60 -4.97 -10.85
C PHE A 91 7.09 -5.25 -11.16
N LYS A 92 7.61 -4.66 -12.24
CA LYS A 92 9.02 -4.76 -12.60
C LYS A 92 9.96 -4.18 -11.52
N GLN A 93 9.60 -3.08 -10.86
CA GLN A 93 10.40 -2.56 -9.77
C GLN A 93 10.48 -3.57 -8.62
N CYS A 94 9.35 -4.18 -8.25
CA CYS A 94 9.30 -5.15 -7.17
C CYS A 94 10.10 -6.42 -7.48
N VAL A 95 9.93 -6.98 -8.66
CA VAL A 95 10.46 -8.30 -9.03
C VAL A 95 11.84 -8.22 -9.70
N GLU A 96 11.98 -7.41 -10.76
CA GLU A 96 13.24 -7.34 -11.51
C GLU A 96 14.36 -6.64 -10.74
N LYS A 97 14.01 -5.66 -9.90
CA LYS A 97 14.97 -4.93 -9.07
C LYS A 97 15.08 -5.47 -7.65
N ASN A 98 14.32 -6.53 -7.34
CA ASN A 98 14.28 -7.15 -6.02
C ASN A 98 14.01 -6.14 -4.87
N GLN A 99 13.14 -5.16 -5.14
CA GLN A 99 12.79 -4.12 -4.15
C GLN A 99 11.68 -4.58 -3.18
N GLY A 100 11.12 -5.76 -3.39
CA GLY A 100 10.00 -6.24 -2.60
C GLY A 100 8.68 -5.50 -2.89
N PRO A 101 7.63 -5.72 -2.09
CA PRO A 101 6.35 -5.04 -2.23
C PRO A 101 6.46 -3.57 -1.79
N ARG A 102 5.52 -2.75 -2.25
CA ARG A 102 5.42 -1.36 -1.80
C ARG A 102 5.17 -1.31 -0.31
N TRP A 103 5.92 -0.48 0.37
CA TRP A 103 5.83 -0.37 1.83
C TRP A 103 4.42 -0.04 2.33
N SER A 104 3.67 0.80 1.61
CA SER A 104 2.27 1.09 1.97
C SER A 104 1.36 -0.14 1.96
N HIS A 105 1.63 -1.13 1.10
CA HIS A 105 0.88 -2.38 1.08
C HIS A 105 1.30 -3.30 2.24
N VAL A 106 2.59 -3.28 2.58
CA VAL A 106 3.09 -4.01 3.75
C VAL A 106 2.47 -3.46 5.03
N LEU A 107 2.46 -2.13 5.21
CA LEU A 107 1.84 -1.50 6.39
C LEU A 107 0.34 -1.81 6.49
N GLN A 108 -0.40 -1.72 5.38
CA GLN A 108 -1.81 -2.08 5.35
C GLN A 108 -2.03 -3.54 5.75
N GLY A 109 -1.29 -4.45 5.11
CA GLY A 109 -1.37 -5.87 5.42
C GLY A 109 -0.96 -6.19 6.86
N SER A 110 0.03 -5.46 7.42
CA SER A 110 0.47 -5.64 8.80
C SER A 110 -0.63 -5.27 9.81
N LEU A 111 -1.34 -4.16 9.59
CA LEU A 111 -2.49 -3.79 10.42
C LEU A 111 -3.59 -4.84 10.37
N TYR A 112 -3.86 -5.38 9.19
CA TYR A 112 -4.87 -6.42 9.03
C TYR A 112 -4.43 -7.75 9.65
N ALA A 113 -3.15 -8.12 9.49
CA ALA A 113 -2.59 -9.34 10.07
C ALA A 113 -2.57 -9.29 11.60
N GLU A 114 -2.25 -8.13 12.19
CA GLU A 114 -2.36 -7.92 13.63
C GLU A 114 -3.80 -8.08 14.11
N ALA A 115 -4.75 -7.41 13.48
CA ALA A 115 -6.17 -7.47 13.84
C ALA A 115 -6.76 -8.88 13.68
N ALA A 116 -6.28 -9.65 12.70
CA ALA A 116 -6.65 -11.04 12.50
C ALA A 116 -5.95 -12.00 13.48
N ASP A 117 -4.99 -11.54 14.26
CA ASP A 117 -4.08 -12.39 15.04
C ASP A 117 -3.43 -13.48 14.15
N ALA A 118 -2.91 -13.05 13.00
CA ALA A 118 -2.27 -13.95 12.04
C ALA A 118 -0.84 -14.31 12.46
N ASP A 119 -0.41 -15.53 12.12
CA ASP A 119 0.96 -15.99 12.31
C ASP A 119 1.87 -15.54 11.15
N MET A 120 1.27 -15.30 9.98
CA MET A 120 1.99 -14.89 8.77
C MET A 120 1.16 -13.94 7.93
N LEU A 121 1.82 -12.89 7.43
CA LEU A 121 1.31 -12.01 6.39
C LEU A 121 1.88 -12.42 5.04
N VAL A 122 1.03 -12.58 4.05
CA VAL A 122 1.40 -12.84 2.65
C VAL A 122 0.92 -11.69 1.79
N ILE A 123 1.85 -10.98 1.15
CA ILE A 123 1.54 -9.94 0.16
C ILE A 123 1.68 -10.56 -1.22
N GLY A 124 0.59 -10.68 -1.96
CA GLY A 124 0.56 -11.20 -3.31
C GLY A 124 0.38 -10.10 -4.35
N TYR A 125 1.21 -10.09 -5.39
CA TYR A 125 1.08 -9.16 -6.51
C TYR A 125 0.69 -9.87 -7.79
N LEU A 126 -0.28 -9.28 -8.49
CA LEU A 126 -0.68 -9.66 -9.84
C LEU A 126 -0.40 -8.50 -10.78
N ALA A 127 0.42 -8.74 -11.79
CA ALA A 127 0.74 -7.74 -12.79
C ALA A 127 -0.42 -7.56 -13.77
N LYS A 128 -0.85 -6.32 -14.00
CA LYS A 128 -1.80 -5.98 -15.07
C LYS A 128 -1.18 -6.13 -16.48
N GLU A 129 0.15 -6.22 -16.55
CA GLU A 129 0.93 -6.39 -17.76
C GLU A 129 2.06 -7.39 -17.54
N LEU A 130 2.19 -8.36 -18.41
CA LEU A 130 3.21 -9.40 -18.32
C LEU A 130 4.64 -8.87 -18.55
N ILE A 131 5.61 -9.40 -17.81
CA ILE A 131 7.02 -9.31 -18.22
C ILE A 131 7.20 -10.11 -19.50
N SER A 132 7.86 -9.53 -20.51
CA SER A 132 8.07 -10.23 -21.79
C SER A 132 8.91 -11.50 -21.58
N LYS A 133 8.66 -12.53 -22.39
CA LYS A 133 9.39 -13.82 -22.29
C LYS A 133 10.90 -13.65 -22.37
N GLY A 134 11.38 -12.82 -23.30
CA GLY A 134 12.82 -12.58 -23.46
C GLY A 134 13.44 -11.94 -22.22
N ARG A 135 12.75 -10.99 -21.61
CA ARG A 135 13.22 -10.34 -20.38
C ARG A 135 13.18 -11.30 -19.20
N ALA A 136 12.11 -12.05 -19.04
CA ALA A 136 11.99 -13.07 -17.97
C ALA A 136 13.11 -14.10 -18.07
N ALA A 137 13.38 -14.63 -19.26
CA ALA A 137 14.47 -15.56 -19.48
C ALA A 137 15.85 -14.97 -19.10
N SER A 138 16.10 -13.70 -19.44
CA SER A 138 17.37 -13.02 -19.07
C SER A 138 17.56 -12.82 -17.57
N LEU A 139 16.48 -12.88 -16.78
CA LEU A 139 16.48 -12.70 -15.33
C LEU A 139 16.31 -14.00 -14.55
N GLY A 140 16.17 -15.13 -15.25
CA GLY A 140 15.87 -16.41 -14.60
C GLY A 140 14.47 -16.49 -13.97
N ILE A 141 13.54 -15.63 -14.41
CA ILE A 141 12.16 -15.60 -13.95
C ILE A 141 11.35 -16.65 -14.71
N ASP A 142 10.64 -17.52 -13.99
CA ASP A 142 9.75 -18.51 -14.58
C ASP A 142 8.48 -17.89 -15.19
N ASP A 143 7.62 -18.72 -15.75
CA ASP A 143 6.41 -18.22 -16.43
C ASP A 143 5.39 -17.63 -15.45
N ILE A 144 5.33 -18.11 -14.22
CA ILE A 144 4.49 -17.56 -13.15
C ILE A 144 5.01 -16.20 -12.70
N GLY A 145 6.31 -16.08 -12.45
CA GLY A 145 6.96 -14.85 -12.03
C GLY A 145 6.85 -13.69 -13.04
N ARG A 146 6.37 -13.97 -14.26
CA ARG A 146 6.08 -12.93 -15.25
C ARG A 146 4.85 -12.08 -14.93
N PHE A 147 3.96 -12.57 -14.07
CA PHE A 147 2.71 -11.89 -13.73
C PHE A 147 2.31 -11.99 -12.26
N ALA A 148 2.94 -12.85 -11.48
CA ALA A 148 2.66 -13.02 -10.06
C ALA A 148 3.95 -13.05 -9.24
N ALA A 149 3.89 -12.49 -8.04
CA ALA A 149 4.96 -12.56 -7.05
C ALA A 149 4.35 -12.49 -5.65
N GLU A 150 5.03 -13.08 -4.68
CA GLU A 150 4.57 -13.07 -3.29
C GLU A 150 5.74 -12.85 -2.32
N TRP A 151 5.41 -12.26 -1.17
CA TRP A 151 6.35 -12.03 -0.06
C TRP A 151 5.66 -12.43 1.23
N HIS A 152 6.42 -13.08 2.11
CA HIS A 152 5.94 -13.63 3.36
C HIS A 152 6.65 -12.92 4.51
N TYR A 153 5.88 -12.55 5.53
CA TYR A 153 6.38 -11.91 6.72
C TYR A 153 5.83 -12.63 7.95
N SER A 154 6.71 -13.08 8.81
CA SER A 154 6.33 -13.69 10.08
C SER A 154 5.69 -12.68 11.03
N LYS A 155 5.03 -13.16 12.08
CA LYS A 155 4.42 -12.32 13.10
C LYS A 155 5.44 -11.39 13.77
N GLU A 156 6.64 -11.88 14.00
CA GLU A 156 7.74 -11.12 14.59
C GLU A 156 8.20 -9.97 13.68
N GLU A 157 8.09 -10.14 12.36
CA GLU A 157 8.47 -9.11 11.40
C GLU A 157 7.39 -8.05 11.24
N PHE A 158 6.12 -8.44 11.09
CA PHE A 158 5.07 -7.47 10.77
C PHE A 158 4.48 -6.73 11.99
N LEU A 159 4.51 -7.31 13.19
CA LEU A 159 3.93 -6.68 14.39
C LEU A 159 4.52 -5.30 14.69
N PRO A 160 5.86 -5.11 14.72
CA PRO A 160 6.42 -3.78 14.97
C PRO A 160 5.98 -2.75 13.92
N TRP A 161 5.73 -3.16 12.70
CA TRP A 161 5.25 -2.29 11.64
C TRP A 161 3.78 -1.91 11.83
N ALA A 162 2.96 -2.87 12.26
CA ALA A 162 1.56 -2.63 12.59
C ALA A 162 1.43 -1.66 13.77
N GLU A 163 2.20 -1.85 14.83
CA GLU A 163 2.23 -0.98 16.01
C GLU A 163 2.61 0.46 15.63
N ALA A 164 3.71 0.63 14.89
CA ALA A 164 4.16 1.94 14.46
C ALA A 164 3.15 2.66 13.55
N GLU A 165 2.47 1.92 12.67
CA GLU A 165 1.44 2.49 11.78
C GLU A 165 0.18 2.85 12.55
N ARG A 166 -0.23 2.05 13.53
CA ARG A 166 -1.34 2.36 14.43
C ARG A 166 -1.07 3.63 15.23
N GLU A 167 0.07 3.73 15.90
CA GLU A 167 0.48 4.95 16.60
C GLU A 167 0.46 6.18 15.69
N ARG A 168 0.92 6.04 14.45
CA ARG A 168 0.89 7.10 13.45
C ARG A 168 -0.55 7.52 13.12
N LEU A 169 -1.46 6.58 12.95
CA LEU A 169 -2.88 6.84 12.68
C LEU A 169 -3.57 7.49 13.88
N GLU A 170 -3.27 7.03 15.10
CA GLU A 170 -3.76 7.63 16.34
C GLU A 170 -3.33 9.09 16.47
N GLY A 171 -2.07 9.38 16.20
CA GLY A 171 -1.56 10.76 16.19
C GLY A 171 -2.28 11.64 15.17
N ILE A 172 -2.60 11.11 13.97
CA ILE A 172 -3.36 11.84 12.96
C ILE A 172 -4.79 12.11 13.45
N THR A 173 -5.46 11.12 14.00
CA THR A 173 -6.83 11.24 14.52
C THR A 173 -6.91 12.23 15.66
N ALA A 174 -5.98 12.16 16.61
CA ALA A 174 -5.89 13.12 17.71
C ALA A 174 -5.70 14.56 17.20
N SER A 175 -4.83 14.74 16.20
CA SER A 175 -4.61 16.06 15.57
C SER A 175 -5.88 16.59 14.90
N VAL A 176 -6.65 15.75 14.22
CA VAL A 176 -7.91 16.11 13.57
C VAL A 176 -8.95 16.53 14.60
N HIS A 177 -9.14 15.74 15.66
CA HIS A 177 -10.07 16.05 16.75
C HIS A 177 -9.65 17.29 17.52
N GLY A 178 -8.36 17.56 17.67
CA GLY A 178 -7.81 18.78 18.26
C GLY A 178 -7.93 20.02 17.38
N GLY A 179 -8.46 19.90 16.16
CA GLY A 179 -8.59 21.00 15.19
C GLY A 179 -7.26 21.52 14.63
N THR A 180 -6.17 20.84 14.89
CA THR A 180 -4.82 21.18 14.39
C THR A 180 -4.45 20.19 13.30
N PRO A 181 -4.18 20.62 12.04
CA PRO A 181 -3.69 19.73 11.01
C PRO A 181 -2.39 19.05 11.50
N PRO A 182 -2.23 17.75 11.30
CA PRO A 182 -0.99 17.09 11.68
C PRO A 182 0.18 17.72 10.94
N GLU A 183 1.32 17.86 11.61
CA GLU A 183 2.55 18.28 10.97
C GLU A 183 2.80 17.48 9.69
N LEU A 184 3.46 18.10 8.72
CA LEU A 184 3.89 17.39 7.52
C LEU A 184 4.85 16.29 7.96
N ILE A 185 4.33 15.07 8.03
CA ILE A 185 5.18 13.92 8.30
C ILE A 185 6.18 13.83 7.14
N PRO A 186 7.48 13.73 7.43
CA PRO A 186 8.49 13.52 6.41
C PRO A 186 8.09 12.36 5.51
N ARG A 187 8.04 12.59 4.20
CA ARG A 187 7.63 11.55 3.25
C ARG A 187 8.79 10.62 3.01
N ARG A 188 8.51 9.32 3.00
CA ARG A 188 9.51 8.34 2.61
C ARG A 188 9.79 8.44 1.12
N PHE A 189 11.05 8.45 0.73
CA PHE A 189 11.47 8.51 -0.67
C PHE A 189 11.22 7.24 -1.42
N SER A 190 11.44 6.13 -0.76
CA SER A 190 11.27 4.82 -1.36
C SER A 190 9.90 4.26 -0.98
N HIS A 191 9.18 3.76 -1.96
CA HIS A 191 8.00 2.95 -1.72
C HIS A 191 8.34 1.58 -1.11
N PHE A 192 9.62 1.22 -1.11
CA PHE A 192 10.11 -0.12 -0.84
C PHE A 192 11.04 -0.21 0.36
N ASP A 193 11.54 0.92 0.86
CA ASP A 193 12.45 0.93 1.99
C ASP A 193 11.86 1.75 3.15
N PRO A 194 11.50 1.09 4.27
CA PRO A 194 10.96 1.76 5.45
C PRO A 194 12.00 2.61 6.19
N ASP A 195 13.29 2.26 6.06
CA ASP A 195 14.36 2.82 6.88
C ASP A 195 15.07 4.00 6.23
N ILE A 196 14.73 4.34 4.98
CA ILE A 196 15.25 5.56 4.36
C ILE A 196 14.48 6.75 4.94
N PRO A 197 15.05 7.50 5.89
CA PRO A 197 14.40 8.67 6.44
C PRO A 197 14.24 9.70 5.34
N PHE A 198 13.09 10.29 5.32
CA PHE A 198 12.82 11.42 4.48
C PHE A 198 13.06 12.69 5.30
N GLY A 199 14.19 13.32 5.11
CA GLY A 199 14.47 14.64 5.67
C GLY A 199 14.39 15.68 4.57
N GLY A 200 13.47 16.64 4.64
CA GLY A 200 13.45 17.75 3.72
C GLY A 200 12.12 18.49 3.65
N GLU A 201 12.20 19.76 3.34
CA GLU A 201 11.02 20.60 3.12
C GLU A 201 10.34 20.27 1.79
N VAL A 202 9.02 20.21 1.81
CA VAL A 202 8.20 20.15 0.61
C VAL A 202 7.93 21.57 0.14
N THR A 203 8.60 22.01 -0.91
CA THR A 203 8.31 23.30 -1.51
C THR A 203 7.30 23.18 -2.65
N ALA A 204 6.39 24.16 -2.74
CA ALA A 204 5.51 24.28 -3.89
C ALA A 204 6.32 24.66 -5.12
N PRO A 205 6.22 23.89 -6.22
CA PRO A 205 7.07 24.10 -7.37
C PRO A 205 6.62 25.32 -8.18
N SER A 206 7.59 25.99 -8.76
CA SER A 206 7.35 26.98 -9.82
C SER A 206 6.81 26.37 -11.12
N SER A 207 6.80 25.05 -11.24
CA SER A 207 6.41 24.31 -12.45
C SER A 207 5.20 23.38 -12.28
N GLY A 208 4.41 23.51 -11.21
CA GLY A 208 3.28 22.60 -10.93
C GLY A 208 3.71 21.18 -10.49
N LYS A 209 5.01 20.93 -10.31
CA LYS A 209 5.53 19.66 -9.79
C LYS A 209 6.10 19.88 -8.41
N TRP A 210 5.70 19.10 -7.44
CA TRP A 210 6.28 19.16 -6.09
C TRP A 210 7.74 18.72 -6.13
N LEU A 211 8.60 19.58 -5.62
CA LEU A 211 10.01 19.27 -5.42
C LEU A 211 10.23 18.92 -3.96
N LEU A 212 11.00 17.92 -3.74
CA LEU A 212 11.48 17.54 -2.45
C LEU A 212 12.90 18.06 -2.29
N LEU A 213 13.13 18.78 -1.23
CA LEU A 213 14.47 19.28 -0.89
C LEU A 213 15.00 18.50 0.31
N ASN A 214 16.29 18.25 0.35
CA ASN A 214 16.97 17.79 1.56
C ASN A 214 17.15 18.96 2.55
N GLU A 215 17.71 18.69 3.72
CA GLU A 215 17.99 19.69 4.75
C GLU A 215 18.88 20.84 4.24
N ASP A 216 19.70 20.59 3.21
CA ASP A 216 20.56 21.59 2.57
C ASP A 216 19.87 22.37 1.44
N GLY A 217 18.57 22.11 1.20
CA GLY A 217 17.81 22.74 0.12
C GLY A 217 18.11 22.18 -1.27
N ALA A 218 18.84 21.09 -1.38
CA ALA A 218 19.11 20.44 -2.67
C ALA A 218 17.91 19.57 -3.12
N THR A 219 17.56 19.66 -4.40
CA THR A 219 16.44 18.87 -4.97
C THR A 219 16.80 17.40 -5.00
N LEU A 220 16.04 16.59 -4.30
CA LEU A 220 16.20 15.14 -4.22
C LEU A 220 15.57 14.37 -5.40
N GLY A 221 15.12 15.08 -6.41
CA GLY A 221 14.58 14.53 -7.65
C GLY A 221 13.08 14.76 -7.84
N ALA A 222 12.70 15.11 -9.04
CA ALA A 222 11.31 15.39 -9.43
C ALA A 222 10.40 14.13 -9.39
N GLY A 223 10.98 12.93 -9.31
CA GLY A 223 10.24 11.67 -9.31
C GLY A 223 9.58 11.33 -7.96
N THR A 224 10.02 11.92 -6.87
CA THR A 224 9.59 11.55 -5.52
C THR A 224 8.30 12.24 -5.08
N ALA A 225 7.94 13.35 -5.70
CA ALA A 225 6.73 14.10 -5.40
C ALA A 225 5.52 13.72 -6.27
N TRP A 226 5.62 12.73 -7.13
CA TRP A 226 4.53 12.34 -8.03
C TRP A 226 3.23 11.98 -7.30
N GLN A 227 3.32 11.43 -6.08
CA GLN A 227 2.15 11.12 -5.26
C GLN A 227 1.30 12.35 -4.94
N CYS A 228 1.92 13.53 -4.84
CA CYS A 228 1.20 14.78 -4.61
C CYS A 228 0.32 15.12 -5.81
N ASN A 229 0.75 14.79 -7.02
CA ASN A 229 -0.03 15.05 -8.23
C ASN A 229 -1.34 14.26 -8.27
N TYR A 230 -1.41 13.14 -7.55
CA TYR A 230 -2.59 12.29 -7.42
C TYR A 230 -3.31 12.46 -6.07
N CYS A 231 -2.86 13.39 -5.23
CA CYS A 231 -3.49 13.63 -3.95
C CYS A 231 -4.78 14.43 -4.13
N ARG A 232 -5.90 13.90 -3.66
CA ARG A 232 -7.23 14.56 -3.72
C ARG A 232 -7.26 15.94 -3.03
N PHE A 233 -6.39 16.15 -2.08
CA PHE A 233 -6.29 17.38 -1.28
C PHE A 233 -5.05 18.21 -1.63
N GLN A 234 -4.51 18.08 -2.84
CA GLN A 234 -3.28 18.76 -3.25
C GLN A 234 -3.35 20.28 -3.05
N GLY A 235 -4.40 20.92 -3.53
CA GLY A 235 -4.60 22.37 -3.41
C GLY A 235 -4.63 22.82 -1.96
N LYS A 236 -5.45 22.18 -1.13
CA LYS A 236 -5.56 22.49 0.30
C LYS A 236 -4.22 22.32 1.03
N CYS A 237 -3.48 21.25 0.70
CA CYS A 237 -2.16 21.02 1.28
C CYS A 237 -1.14 22.09 0.87
N ILE A 238 -1.25 22.64 -0.34
CA ILE A 238 -0.43 23.77 -0.81
C ILE A 238 -0.77 25.02 -0.01
N ASP A 239 -2.03 25.33 0.12
CA ASP A 239 -2.50 26.54 0.79
C ASP A 239 -2.10 26.55 2.26
N ASP A 240 -2.23 25.43 2.95
CA ASP A 240 -1.83 25.27 4.36
C ASP A 240 -0.32 25.37 4.61
N ASN A 241 0.51 25.30 3.57
CA ASN A 241 1.99 25.41 3.66
C ASN A 241 2.53 26.75 3.14
N ARG A 242 1.67 27.65 2.71
CA ARG A 242 2.08 28.98 2.23
C ARG A 242 2.16 30.03 3.34
N VAL A 243 2.02 29.62 4.59
CA VAL A 243 2.06 30.51 5.76
C VAL A 243 3.47 30.68 6.26
#